data_5a62ae3aeee34adbb1a3d085cbe7fc9d
#
_entry.id   5a62ae3aeee34adbb1a3d085cbe7fc9d
#
_cell.length_a   1.000
_cell.length_b   1.000
_cell.length_c   1.000
_cell.angle_alpha   90.00
_cell.angle_beta   90.00
_cell.angle_gamma   90.00
#
_symmetry.space_group_name_H-M   'P 1'
#
loop_
_entity.id
_entity.type
_entity.pdbx_description
1 polymer ?
#
loop_
_entity_poly.entity_id
_entity_poly.type
_entity_poly.pdbx_seq_one_letter_code
_entity_poly.pdbx_strand_id
1 'polypeptide(L)'
;MSGHRFSELLNGTKPDFLETLFNSLENGVYFLDRDKRIIFWNRGAELISGYPAAEVIGKHCSDKLLVHVDDKGIVQCKDFCPADRTFKSETVFPGTAYILHKEGYRLPVNVSAFPVFDTAGRPVACGQVFIDYSPRILMPQNLQELERMSLLDLGTQVANRQFLELHLQSRLTEMKRFKLPFGVIFIDVDNMAKLNERHGREVGDRVLRMIAKTLASNVRFFDAAGRWDREEFLVAVLNISEAKLDMVSNKLRLLISQSHVSLEAEFISCTVSMGATLARREDTFESLVTRAEQLMLHSKWLGRNRVSSSFKGAK
;
A
#
# COMPACT_ATOMS: atom_id res chain seq x y z
N MET A 1 -0.65 -18.69 38.55
CA MET A 1 0.71 -18.61 39.18
C MET A 1 1.80 -18.05 38.26
N SER A 2 1.56 -17.78 36.96
CA SER A 2 2.59 -17.28 36.01
C SER A 2 2.78 -15.75 35.98
N GLY A 3 1.80 -14.96 36.38
CA GLY A 3 1.83 -13.49 36.30
C GLY A 3 2.76 -12.82 37.34
N HIS A 4 2.95 -13.40 38.51
CA HIS A 4 3.79 -12.81 39.55
C HIS A 4 5.28 -12.81 39.21
N ARG A 5 5.79 -13.88 38.61
CA ARG A 5 7.22 -13.98 38.22
C ARG A 5 7.62 -12.99 37.14
N PHE A 6 6.70 -12.66 36.22
CA PHE A 6 7.02 -11.73 35.13
C PHE A 6 7.04 -10.27 35.63
N SER A 7 6.10 -9.88 36.51
CA SER A 7 6.11 -8.55 37.14
C SER A 7 7.34 -8.32 38.05
N GLU A 8 7.80 -9.35 38.76
CA GLU A 8 9.04 -9.30 39.55
C GLU A 8 10.27 -9.13 38.68
N LEU A 9 10.31 -9.81 37.52
CA LEU A 9 11.40 -9.66 36.54
C LEU A 9 11.43 -8.22 35.99
N LEU A 10 10.29 -7.63 35.65
CA LEU A 10 10.18 -6.27 35.16
C LEU A 10 10.63 -5.22 36.19
N ASN A 11 10.29 -5.42 37.47
CA ASN A 11 10.69 -4.53 38.56
C ASN A 11 12.19 -4.56 38.87
N GLY A 12 12.89 -5.62 38.47
CA GLY A 12 14.35 -5.79 38.62
C GLY A 12 15.17 -5.41 37.38
N THR A 13 14.53 -5.03 36.25
CA THR A 13 15.23 -4.71 35.01
C THR A 13 15.62 -3.23 34.96
N LYS A 14 16.63 -2.91 34.11
CA LYS A 14 17.01 -1.51 33.86
C LYS A 14 15.84 -0.75 33.26
N PRO A 15 15.72 0.58 33.47
CA PRO A 15 14.68 1.42 32.88
C PRO A 15 14.52 1.25 31.37
N ASP A 16 15.61 0.97 30.66
CA ASP A 16 15.67 0.85 29.20
C ASP A 16 15.20 -0.52 28.66
N PHE A 17 14.80 -1.45 29.55
CA PHE A 17 14.42 -2.82 29.13
C PHE A 17 13.25 -2.84 28.16
N LEU A 18 12.19 -2.07 28.44
CA LEU A 18 11.01 -2.00 27.56
C LEU A 18 11.36 -1.37 26.22
N GLU A 19 12.19 -0.34 26.23
CA GLU A 19 12.67 0.30 25.01
C GLU A 19 13.52 -0.68 24.18
N THR A 20 14.43 -1.39 24.79
CA THR A 20 15.22 -2.44 24.14
C THR A 20 14.34 -3.54 23.57
N LEU A 21 13.31 -3.99 24.33
CA LEU A 21 12.35 -4.98 23.88
C LEU A 21 11.58 -4.51 22.66
N PHE A 22 11.01 -3.30 22.70
CA PHE A 22 10.27 -2.77 21.56
C PHE A 22 11.16 -2.56 20.34
N ASN A 23 12.40 -2.12 20.51
CA ASN A 23 13.35 -1.93 19.41
C ASN A 23 13.85 -3.25 18.78
N SER A 24 13.73 -4.37 19.50
CA SER A 24 14.04 -5.71 18.96
C SER A 24 12.93 -6.30 18.09
N LEU A 25 11.73 -5.70 18.10
CA LEU A 25 10.59 -6.17 17.30
C LEU A 25 10.70 -5.65 15.87
N GLU A 26 10.41 -6.52 14.89
CA GLU A 26 10.27 -6.13 13.49
C GLU A 26 8.96 -5.39 13.22
N ASN A 27 7.97 -5.55 14.09
CA ASN A 27 6.69 -4.85 14.03
C ASN A 27 6.88 -3.38 14.40
N GLY A 28 6.14 -2.50 13.73
CA GLY A 28 6.09 -1.08 14.11
C GLY A 28 5.32 -0.92 15.43
N VAL A 29 5.95 -0.30 16.41
CA VAL A 29 5.36 0.01 17.72
C VAL A 29 5.52 1.50 17.99
N TYR A 30 4.43 2.16 18.33
CA TYR A 30 4.48 3.55 18.78
C TYR A 30 3.43 3.84 19.86
N PHE A 31 3.70 4.87 20.65
CA PHE A 31 2.79 5.34 21.69
C PHE A 31 2.37 6.78 21.43
N LEU A 32 1.12 7.07 21.74
CA LEU A 32 0.51 8.38 21.68
C LEU A 32 0.13 8.84 23.07
N ASP A 33 0.36 10.11 23.39
CA ASP A 33 -0.25 10.74 24.55
C ASP A 33 -1.75 11.02 24.32
N ARG A 34 -2.42 11.67 25.30
CA ARG A 34 -3.85 12.02 25.20
C ARG A 34 -4.15 13.03 24.11
N ASP A 35 -3.17 13.85 23.73
CA ASP A 35 -3.28 14.82 22.65
C ASP A 35 -2.88 14.22 21.28
N LYS A 36 -2.73 12.87 21.24
CA LYS A 36 -2.32 12.09 20.06
C LYS A 36 -0.96 12.49 19.50
N ARG A 37 -0.07 13.03 20.34
CA ARG A 37 1.32 13.24 19.97
C ARG A 37 2.10 11.95 20.13
N ILE A 38 2.98 11.66 19.19
CA ILE A 38 3.85 10.49 19.22
C ILE A 38 4.91 10.70 20.31
N ILE A 39 4.90 9.87 21.35
CA ILE A 39 5.85 9.91 22.46
C ILE A 39 6.89 8.79 22.42
N PHE A 40 6.66 7.77 21.59
CA PHE A 40 7.60 6.67 21.36
C PHE A 40 7.42 6.14 19.94
N TRP A 41 8.54 5.73 19.33
CA TRP A 41 8.60 5.20 17.96
C TRP A 41 9.76 4.21 17.87
N ASN A 42 9.48 2.92 17.67
CA ASN A 42 10.51 1.90 17.65
C ASN A 42 11.18 1.77 16.27
N ARG A 43 12.29 1.00 16.25
CA ARG A 43 13.01 0.70 15.01
C ARG A 43 12.14 0.00 13.94
N GLY A 44 11.23 -0.91 14.33
CA GLY A 44 10.29 -1.54 13.41
C GLY A 44 9.38 -0.53 12.72
N ALA A 45 8.93 0.48 13.45
CA ALA A 45 8.13 1.56 12.90
C ALA A 45 8.92 2.42 11.90
N GLU A 46 10.21 2.70 12.18
CA GLU A 46 11.09 3.38 11.22
C GLU A 46 11.24 2.60 9.92
N LEU A 47 11.50 1.29 10.02
CA LEU A 47 11.72 0.41 8.86
C LEU A 47 10.47 0.26 8.00
N ILE A 48 9.29 0.12 8.62
CA ILE A 48 8.03 -0.07 7.91
C ILE A 48 7.53 1.22 7.28
N SER A 49 7.61 2.34 7.99
CA SER A 49 7.04 3.62 7.53
C SER A 49 8.02 4.52 6.78
N GLY A 50 9.33 4.27 6.92
CA GLY A 50 10.39 5.11 6.40
C GLY A 50 10.65 6.39 7.19
N TYR A 51 9.90 6.66 8.27
CA TYR A 51 10.08 7.85 9.11
C TYR A 51 11.00 7.54 10.29
N PRO A 52 12.17 8.21 10.45
CA PRO A 52 13.00 8.10 11.65
C PRO A 52 12.29 8.66 12.88
N ALA A 53 12.54 8.09 14.07
CA ALA A 53 11.97 8.55 15.33
C ALA A 53 12.17 10.06 15.59
N ALA A 54 13.35 10.59 15.27
CA ALA A 54 13.68 11.99 15.42
C ALA A 54 12.76 12.94 14.61
N GLU A 55 12.15 12.47 13.52
CA GLU A 55 11.24 13.25 12.70
C GLU A 55 9.79 13.21 13.17
N VAL A 56 9.41 12.22 13.96
CA VAL A 56 7.99 11.97 14.30
C VAL A 56 7.68 12.21 15.78
N ILE A 57 8.62 12.01 16.69
CA ILE A 57 8.39 12.24 18.13
C ILE A 57 7.99 13.69 18.39
N GLY A 58 6.95 13.87 19.19
CA GLY A 58 6.34 15.17 19.52
C GLY A 58 5.33 15.69 18.50
N LYS A 59 5.29 15.13 17.28
CA LYS A 59 4.29 15.49 16.27
C LYS A 59 2.95 14.79 16.54
N HIS A 60 1.86 15.42 16.09
CA HIS A 60 0.55 14.80 16.15
C HIS A 60 0.44 13.72 15.06
N CYS A 61 -0.12 12.55 15.40
CA CYS A 61 -0.15 11.39 14.50
C CYS A 61 -0.89 11.63 13.17
N SER A 62 -1.80 12.63 13.11
CA SER A 62 -2.50 13.03 11.89
C SER A 62 -1.77 14.10 11.06
N ASP A 63 -0.62 14.62 11.49
CA ASP A 63 0.14 15.67 10.80
C ASP A 63 0.81 15.16 9.52
N LYS A 64 0.01 14.53 8.65
CA LYS A 64 0.42 13.97 7.35
C LYS A 64 1.52 12.89 7.44
N LEU A 65 1.74 12.31 8.62
CA LEU A 65 2.74 11.26 8.83
C LEU A 65 2.20 9.90 8.37
N LEU A 66 1.36 9.26 9.15
CA LEU A 66 0.84 7.93 8.81
C LEU A 66 -0.48 7.96 8.02
N VAL A 67 -1.31 8.95 8.27
CA VAL A 67 -2.66 9.15 7.67
C VAL A 67 -3.33 7.82 7.24
N HIS A 68 -3.95 7.15 8.20
CA HIS A 68 -4.65 5.90 7.95
C HIS A 68 -5.85 6.11 7.01
N VAL A 69 -5.92 5.32 5.94
CA VAL A 69 -7.11 5.25 5.07
C VAL A 69 -7.60 3.81 4.99
N ASP A 70 -8.89 3.61 4.76
CA ASP A 70 -9.47 2.30 4.52
C ASP A 70 -9.38 1.90 3.03
N ASP A 71 -9.93 0.74 2.68
CA ASP A 71 -9.99 0.22 1.31
C ASP A 71 -10.88 1.06 0.36
N LYS A 72 -11.69 1.97 0.91
CA LYS A 72 -12.51 2.94 0.18
C LYS A 72 -11.83 4.31 0.06
N GLY A 73 -10.60 4.46 0.57
CA GLY A 73 -9.87 5.72 0.57
C GLY A 73 -10.37 6.73 1.62
N ILE A 74 -11.21 6.30 2.58
CA ILE A 74 -11.72 7.18 3.64
C ILE A 74 -10.65 7.35 4.72
N VAL A 75 -10.33 8.60 5.05
CA VAL A 75 -9.37 8.93 6.11
C VAL A 75 -9.95 8.58 7.47
N GLN A 76 -9.36 7.59 8.14
CA GLN A 76 -9.82 7.11 9.45
C GLN A 76 -9.43 8.03 10.61
N CYS A 77 -8.43 8.88 10.44
CA CYS A 77 -7.90 9.75 11.51
C CYS A 77 -8.88 10.80 12.03
N LYS A 78 -10.00 11.06 11.34
CA LYS A 78 -11.01 12.05 11.77
C LYS A 78 -12.14 11.39 12.56
N ASP A 79 -12.88 10.47 11.95
CA ASP A 79 -14.14 9.96 12.53
C ASP A 79 -14.01 8.54 13.10
N PHE A 80 -13.00 7.79 12.66
CA PHE A 80 -12.80 6.38 13.03
C PHE A 80 -11.42 6.11 13.62
N CYS A 81 -10.82 7.11 14.26
CA CYS A 81 -9.47 7.03 14.82
C CYS A 81 -9.36 5.87 15.85
N PRO A 82 -8.47 4.90 15.65
CA PRO A 82 -8.28 3.80 16.60
C PRO A 82 -7.88 4.30 17.99
N ALA A 83 -7.06 5.36 18.08
CA ALA A 83 -6.65 5.94 19.35
C ALA A 83 -7.85 6.55 20.12
N ASP A 84 -8.73 7.31 19.43
CA ASP A 84 -9.92 7.89 20.07
C ASP A 84 -10.88 6.80 20.61
N ARG A 85 -11.02 5.72 19.82
CA ARG A 85 -11.82 4.56 20.26
C ARG A 85 -11.22 3.90 21.48
N THR A 86 -9.90 3.68 21.46
CA THR A 86 -9.17 3.06 22.57
C THR A 86 -9.29 3.89 23.86
N PHE A 87 -9.18 5.21 23.78
CA PHE A 87 -9.36 6.08 24.95
C PHE A 87 -10.80 6.08 25.49
N LYS A 88 -11.80 5.91 24.60
CA LYS A 88 -13.23 5.92 25.00
C LYS A 88 -13.71 4.60 25.57
N SER A 89 -13.28 3.49 25.00
CA SER A 89 -13.81 2.16 25.35
C SER A 89 -12.88 1.34 26.22
N GLU A 90 -11.64 1.81 26.42
CA GLU A 90 -10.59 1.13 27.19
C GLU A 90 -10.31 -0.31 26.74
N THR A 91 -10.57 -0.60 25.46
CA THR A 91 -10.40 -1.93 24.86
C THR A 91 -9.41 -1.90 23.69
N VAL A 92 -8.92 -3.08 23.30
CA VAL A 92 -8.05 -3.24 22.12
C VAL A 92 -8.90 -3.18 20.85
N PHE A 93 -8.48 -2.38 19.89
CA PHE A 93 -9.08 -2.29 18.55
C PHE A 93 -8.15 -2.83 17.49
N PRO A 94 -8.43 -4.03 16.96
CA PRO A 94 -7.77 -4.50 15.74
C PRO A 94 -8.39 -3.83 14.51
N GLY A 95 -7.57 -3.57 13.50
CA GLY A 95 -8.02 -3.00 12.23
C GLY A 95 -7.03 -3.23 11.12
N THR A 96 -7.50 -3.02 9.89
CA THR A 96 -6.67 -2.93 8.70
C THR A 96 -6.70 -1.51 8.20
N ALA A 97 -5.57 -0.99 7.77
CA ALA A 97 -5.45 0.36 7.23
C ALA A 97 -4.36 0.41 6.16
N TYR A 98 -4.36 1.48 5.38
CA TYR A 98 -3.26 1.83 4.49
C TYR A 98 -2.60 3.08 5.04
N ILE A 99 -1.37 2.93 5.55
CA ILE A 99 -0.57 4.07 6.03
C ILE A 99 0.18 4.72 4.88
N LEU A 100 0.54 5.99 5.08
CA LEU A 100 1.39 6.71 4.14
C LEU A 100 2.86 6.47 4.50
N HIS A 101 3.63 5.88 3.59
CA HIS A 101 5.08 5.76 3.73
C HIS A 101 5.76 7.12 3.47
N LYS A 102 6.94 7.37 4.03
CA LYS A 102 7.70 8.63 3.84
C LYS A 102 7.97 8.95 2.36
N GLU A 103 8.13 7.94 1.51
CA GLU A 103 8.27 8.09 0.06
C GLU A 103 6.93 8.32 -0.67
N GLY A 104 5.82 8.47 0.05
CA GLY A 104 4.52 8.89 -0.47
C GLY A 104 3.59 7.78 -0.95
N TYR A 105 4.01 6.53 -0.95
CA TYR A 105 3.14 5.41 -1.35
C TYR A 105 2.31 4.84 -0.19
N ARG A 106 1.22 4.15 -0.52
CA ARG A 106 0.33 3.51 0.46
C ARG A 106 0.74 2.08 0.75
N LEU A 107 0.95 1.79 2.04
CA LEU A 107 1.37 0.51 2.57
C LEU A 107 0.22 -0.13 3.36
N PRO A 108 -0.21 -1.36 3.03
CA PRO A 108 -1.22 -2.07 3.82
C PRO A 108 -0.63 -2.54 5.14
N VAL A 109 -1.32 -2.25 6.24
CA VAL A 109 -0.92 -2.67 7.58
C VAL A 109 -2.09 -3.25 8.37
N ASN A 110 -1.79 -4.24 9.21
CA ASN A 110 -2.67 -4.61 10.30
C ASN A 110 -2.29 -3.78 11.53
N VAL A 111 -3.25 -3.06 12.08
CA VAL A 111 -3.04 -2.18 13.24
C VAL A 111 -3.82 -2.72 14.43
N SER A 112 -3.18 -2.72 15.60
CA SER A 112 -3.84 -2.96 16.89
C SER A 112 -3.56 -1.79 17.81
N ALA A 113 -4.60 -1.09 18.23
CA ALA A 113 -4.53 -0.01 19.22
C ALA A 113 -4.99 -0.52 20.59
N PHE A 114 -4.27 -0.16 21.66
CA PHE A 114 -4.56 -0.59 23.03
C PHE A 114 -4.30 0.55 24.03
N PRO A 115 -5.11 0.62 25.13
CA PRO A 115 -4.91 1.63 26.16
C PRO A 115 -3.72 1.28 27.04
N VAL A 116 -3.00 2.29 27.50
CA VAL A 116 -1.96 2.20 28.53
C VAL A 116 -2.46 2.93 29.75
N PHE A 117 -2.51 2.23 30.90
CA PHE A 117 -3.05 2.74 32.15
C PHE A 117 -1.94 3.15 33.12
N ASP A 118 -2.21 4.17 33.93
CA ASP A 118 -1.39 4.51 35.10
C ASP A 118 -1.69 3.56 36.27
N THR A 119 -0.96 3.72 37.38
CA THR A 119 -1.16 2.95 38.60
C THR A 119 -2.53 3.17 39.27
N ALA A 120 -3.25 4.21 38.92
CA ALA A 120 -4.59 4.52 39.37
C ALA A 120 -5.69 3.96 38.43
N GLY A 121 -5.31 3.21 37.40
CA GLY A 121 -6.23 2.62 36.43
C GLY A 121 -6.78 3.62 35.40
N ARG A 122 -6.16 4.78 35.22
CA ARG A 122 -6.61 5.79 34.24
C ARG A 122 -5.83 5.63 32.94
N PRO A 123 -6.49 5.66 31.77
CA PRO A 123 -5.81 5.58 30.49
C PRO A 123 -4.96 6.85 30.26
N VAL A 124 -3.65 6.72 30.18
CA VAL A 124 -2.68 7.83 30.04
C VAL A 124 -2.06 7.92 28.66
N ALA A 125 -2.03 6.81 27.93
CA ALA A 125 -1.48 6.74 26.57
C ALA A 125 -2.25 5.69 25.75
N CYS A 126 -2.08 5.74 24.43
CA CYS A 126 -2.50 4.71 23.49
C CYS A 126 -1.28 4.10 22.82
N GLY A 127 -1.07 2.80 23.03
CA GLY A 127 -0.10 2.03 22.26
C GLY A 127 -0.69 1.54 20.95
N GLN A 128 0.09 1.56 19.90
CA GLN A 128 -0.29 0.98 18.61
C GLN A 128 0.83 0.08 18.09
N VAL A 129 0.44 -1.11 17.66
CA VAL A 129 1.31 -2.05 16.94
C VAL A 129 0.78 -2.17 15.53
N PHE A 130 1.66 -2.05 14.54
CA PHE A 130 1.31 -2.26 13.15
C PHE A 130 2.30 -3.18 12.46
N ILE A 131 1.76 -4.03 11.58
CA ILE A 131 2.50 -5.04 10.85
C ILE A 131 2.31 -4.78 9.37
N ASP A 132 3.41 -4.71 8.62
CA ASP A 132 3.39 -4.64 7.17
C ASP A 132 2.75 -5.91 6.60
N TYR A 133 1.63 -5.73 5.90
CA TYR A 133 0.87 -6.80 5.25
C TYR A 133 1.15 -6.89 3.75
N SER A 134 2.15 -6.16 3.25
CA SER A 134 2.56 -6.24 1.84
C SER A 134 3.02 -7.64 1.48
N PRO A 135 2.69 -8.15 0.30
CA PRO A 135 3.20 -9.44 -0.15
C PRO A 135 4.72 -9.36 -0.34
N ARG A 136 5.46 -10.07 0.48
CA ARG A 136 6.92 -10.18 0.35
C ARG A 136 7.27 -11.25 -0.67
N ILE A 137 7.96 -10.89 -1.73
CA ILE A 137 8.52 -11.85 -2.69
C ILE A 137 9.76 -12.49 -2.05
N LEU A 138 9.60 -13.69 -1.48
CA LEU A 138 10.71 -14.53 -1.07
C LEU A 138 11.31 -15.19 -2.32
N MET A 139 12.39 -14.65 -2.86
CA MET A 139 13.13 -15.27 -3.96
C MET A 139 14.48 -15.83 -3.48
N PRO A 140 14.87 -17.07 -3.91
CA PRO A 140 16.17 -17.65 -3.57
C PRO A 140 17.32 -16.83 -4.18
N GLN A 141 18.38 -16.68 -3.40
CA GLN A 141 19.57 -15.93 -3.80
C GLN A 141 20.46 -16.82 -4.72
N ASN A 142 21.04 -16.30 -5.75
CA ASN A 142 22.31 -16.61 -6.44
C ASN A 142 22.36 -16.81 -7.96
N LEU A 143 21.37 -17.29 -8.71
CA LEU A 143 21.41 -17.31 -10.21
C LEU A 143 20.43 -16.30 -10.81
N GLN A 144 19.54 -15.84 -10.01
CA GLN A 144 18.36 -15.04 -10.39
C GLN A 144 18.61 -13.53 -10.40
N GLU A 145 19.75 -13.02 -9.92
CA GLU A 145 20.02 -11.57 -9.90
C GLU A 145 20.23 -11.02 -11.30
N LEU A 146 20.92 -11.76 -12.19
CA LEU A 146 21.10 -11.35 -13.60
C LEU A 146 19.80 -11.46 -14.41
N GLU A 147 19.00 -12.51 -14.18
CA GLU A 147 17.68 -12.65 -14.77
C GLU A 147 16.69 -11.63 -14.20
N ARG A 148 16.79 -11.33 -12.90
CA ARG A 148 15.99 -10.27 -12.24
C ARG A 148 16.22 -8.89 -12.83
N MET A 149 17.47 -8.51 -13.12
CA MET A 149 17.80 -7.21 -13.75
C MET A 149 17.16 -7.08 -15.13
N SER A 150 16.91 -8.19 -15.84
CA SER A 150 16.26 -8.22 -17.14
C SER A 150 14.73 -8.19 -17.07
N LEU A 151 14.11 -8.48 -15.92
CA LEU A 151 12.65 -8.60 -15.75
C LEU A 151 12.03 -7.46 -14.91
N LEU A 152 12.86 -6.57 -14.36
CA LEU A 152 12.42 -5.38 -13.63
C LEU A 152 12.59 -4.11 -14.45
N ASP A 153 11.71 -3.15 -14.25
CA ASP A 153 11.91 -1.77 -14.71
C ASP A 153 12.92 -1.05 -13.81
N LEU A 154 14.00 -0.54 -14.38
CA LEU A 154 15.09 0.08 -13.63
C LEU A 154 14.66 1.35 -12.89
N GLY A 155 13.68 2.09 -13.40
CA GLY A 155 13.21 3.35 -12.83
C GLY A 155 12.30 3.15 -11.61
N THR A 156 11.45 2.12 -11.64
CA THR A 156 10.40 1.89 -10.64
C THR A 156 10.59 0.62 -9.80
N GLN A 157 11.47 -0.29 -10.21
CA GLN A 157 11.79 -1.56 -9.53
C GLN A 157 10.61 -2.53 -9.40
N VAL A 158 9.55 -2.35 -10.20
CA VAL A 158 8.48 -3.33 -10.39
C VAL A 158 8.75 -4.14 -11.67
N ALA A 159 7.94 -5.15 -11.93
CA ALA A 159 8.05 -5.94 -13.16
C ALA A 159 8.04 -5.03 -14.40
N ASN A 160 8.87 -5.36 -15.39
CA ASN A 160 8.87 -4.67 -16.67
C ASN A 160 7.87 -5.29 -17.65
N ARG A 161 7.72 -4.69 -18.81
CA ARG A 161 6.83 -5.16 -19.87
C ARG A 161 7.12 -6.60 -20.27
N GLN A 162 8.39 -6.98 -20.43
CA GLN A 162 8.77 -8.34 -20.83
C GLN A 162 8.28 -9.40 -19.84
N PHE A 163 8.44 -9.14 -18.54
CA PHE A 163 7.89 -10.03 -17.51
C PHE A 163 6.36 -10.14 -17.61
N LEU A 164 5.67 -9.00 -17.76
CA LEU A 164 4.22 -8.96 -17.84
C LEU A 164 3.70 -9.74 -19.05
N GLU A 165 4.35 -9.62 -20.21
CA GLU A 165 4.01 -10.37 -21.44
C GLU A 165 4.12 -11.89 -21.20
N LEU A 166 5.26 -12.35 -20.68
CA LEU A 166 5.49 -13.76 -20.34
C LEU A 166 4.47 -14.28 -19.32
N HIS A 167 4.22 -13.47 -18.30
CA HIS A 167 3.26 -13.83 -17.23
C HIS A 167 1.85 -13.98 -17.80
N LEU A 168 1.36 -13.04 -18.59
CA LEU A 168 0.03 -13.09 -19.18
C LEU A 168 -0.14 -14.24 -20.15
N GLN A 169 0.85 -14.56 -20.97
CA GLN A 169 0.83 -15.74 -21.88
C GLN A 169 0.72 -17.05 -21.09
N SER A 170 1.48 -17.17 -19.99
CA SER A 170 1.37 -18.30 -19.08
C SER A 170 -0.04 -18.42 -18.48
N ARG A 171 -0.59 -17.29 -17.98
CA ARG A 171 -1.94 -17.28 -17.36
C ARG A 171 -3.04 -17.59 -18.37
N LEU A 172 -2.94 -17.14 -19.62
CA LEU A 172 -3.88 -17.52 -20.69
C LEU A 172 -3.85 -19.02 -20.97
N THR A 173 -2.66 -19.61 -21.00
CA THR A 173 -2.49 -21.06 -21.17
C THR A 173 -3.11 -21.86 -20.01
N GLU A 174 -2.86 -21.43 -18.78
CA GLU A 174 -3.45 -22.05 -17.58
C GLU A 174 -4.97 -21.91 -17.54
N MET A 175 -5.49 -20.74 -17.87
CA MET A 175 -6.94 -20.48 -17.93
C MET A 175 -7.61 -21.41 -18.95
N LYS A 176 -7.02 -21.57 -20.14
CA LYS A 176 -7.55 -22.48 -21.18
C LYS A 176 -7.59 -23.94 -20.72
N ARG A 177 -6.56 -24.38 -19.96
CA ARG A 177 -6.40 -25.75 -19.47
C ARG A 177 -7.20 -26.04 -18.20
N PHE A 178 -7.12 -25.14 -17.20
CA PHE A 178 -7.62 -25.38 -15.85
C PHE A 178 -8.86 -24.56 -15.50
N LYS A 179 -9.34 -23.71 -16.42
CA LYS A 179 -10.48 -22.79 -16.22
C LYS A 179 -10.30 -21.83 -15.03
N LEU A 180 -9.06 -21.47 -14.71
CA LEU A 180 -8.75 -20.52 -13.65
C LEU A 180 -8.92 -19.08 -14.17
N PRO A 181 -9.94 -18.33 -13.70
CA PRO A 181 -10.20 -17.00 -14.20
C PRO A 181 -9.11 -16.03 -13.74
N PHE A 182 -8.74 -15.09 -14.60
CA PHE A 182 -7.93 -13.95 -14.22
C PHE A 182 -8.36 -12.69 -14.97
N GLY A 183 -7.98 -11.54 -14.48
CA GLY A 183 -8.26 -10.26 -15.11
C GLY A 183 -7.02 -9.38 -15.21
N VAL A 184 -7.10 -8.39 -16.07
CA VAL A 184 -6.07 -7.37 -16.21
C VAL A 184 -6.67 -5.99 -15.96
N ILE A 185 -5.84 -5.12 -15.38
CA ILE A 185 -6.11 -3.71 -15.16
C ILE A 185 -5.00 -2.94 -15.88
N PHE A 186 -5.36 -2.21 -16.95
CA PHE A 186 -4.46 -1.31 -17.63
C PHE A 186 -4.58 0.07 -17.01
N ILE A 187 -3.48 0.73 -16.70
CA ILE A 187 -3.41 1.93 -15.88
C ILE A 187 -2.55 2.97 -16.58
N ASP A 188 -3.02 4.20 -16.64
CA ASP A 188 -2.26 5.32 -17.16
C ASP A 188 -2.36 6.51 -16.20
N VAL A 189 -1.22 7.18 -15.99
CA VAL A 189 -1.13 8.33 -15.07
C VAL A 189 -1.71 9.58 -15.71
N ASP A 190 -2.71 10.16 -15.07
CA ASP A 190 -3.40 11.34 -15.58
C ASP A 190 -2.49 12.58 -15.57
N ASN A 191 -2.45 13.28 -16.71
CA ASN A 191 -1.77 14.56 -16.88
C ASN A 191 -0.26 14.54 -16.58
N MET A 192 0.43 13.41 -16.79
CA MET A 192 1.87 13.26 -16.49
C MET A 192 2.74 14.29 -17.21
N ALA A 193 2.43 14.62 -18.47
CA ALA A 193 3.14 15.65 -19.22
C ALA A 193 3.09 17.01 -18.51
N LYS A 194 1.90 17.46 -18.06
CA LYS A 194 1.76 18.72 -17.31
C LYS A 194 2.50 18.70 -15.97
N LEU A 195 2.52 17.54 -15.30
CA LEU A 195 3.26 17.36 -14.07
C LEU A 195 4.76 17.53 -14.32
N ASN A 196 5.29 16.91 -15.36
CA ASN A 196 6.69 17.04 -15.78
C ASN A 196 7.06 18.47 -16.22
N GLU A 197 6.18 19.16 -16.94
CA GLU A 197 6.38 20.56 -17.34
C GLU A 197 6.45 21.49 -16.12
N ARG A 198 5.63 21.24 -15.10
CA ARG A 198 5.55 22.11 -13.92
C ARG A 198 6.65 21.83 -12.89
N HIS A 199 7.01 20.57 -12.67
CA HIS A 199 7.85 20.16 -11.54
C HIS A 199 9.18 19.50 -11.98
N GLY A 200 9.39 19.31 -13.30
CA GLY A 200 10.55 18.64 -13.84
C GLY A 200 10.42 17.10 -13.88
N ARG A 201 11.25 16.46 -14.71
CA ARG A 201 11.23 15.01 -14.94
C ARG A 201 11.61 14.22 -13.70
N GLU A 202 12.52 14.71 -12.87
CA GLU A 202 12.94 14.03 -11.65
C GLU A 202 11.76 13.84 -10.66
N VAL A 203 10.90 14.83 -10.56
CA VAL A 203 9.67 14.75 -9.74
C VAL A 203 8.68 13.76 -10.37
N GLY A 204 8.55 13.78 -11.69
CA GLY A 204 7.76 12.78 -12.41
C GLY A 204 8.23 11.35 -12.16
N ASP A 205 9.54 11.11 -12.18
CA ASP A 205 10.11 9.80 -11.88
C ASP A 205 9.84 9.37 -10.41
N ARG A 206 9.83 10.32 -9.46
CA ARG A 206 9.42 10.04 -8.08
C ARG A 206 7.94 9.68 -7.99
N VAL A 207 7.08 10.36 -8.75
CA VAL A 207 5.64 10.03 -8.84
C VAL A 207 5.43 8.64 -9.43
N LEU A 208 6.12 8.27 -10.50
CA LEU A 208 6.04 6.93 -11.09
C LEU A 208 6.51 5.85 -10.10
N ARG A 209 7.57 6.09 -9.35
CA ARG A 209 8.04 5.18 -8.27
C ARG A 209 7.01 5.03 -7.15
N MET A 210 6.39 6.12 -6.74
CA MET A 210 5.32 6.10 -5.73
C MET A 210 4.12 5.26 -6.21
N ILE A 211 3.69 5.42 -7.47
CA ILE A 211 2.62 4.63 -8.07
C ILE A 211 3.01 3.15 -8.11
N ALA A 212 4.18 2.84 -8.64
CA ALA A 212 4.70 1.47 -8.73
C ALA A 212 4.71 0.76 -7.38
N LYS A 213 5.23 1.41 -6.34
CA LYS A 213 5.25 0.88 -4.97
C LYS A 213 3.83 0.73 -4.39
N THR A 214 2.93 1.70 -4.66
CA THR A 214 1.53 1.58 -4.24
C THR A 214 0.87 0.36 -4.90
N LEU A 215 1.07 0.13 -6.19
CA LEU A 215 0.55 -1.04 -6.89
C LEU A 215 1.12 -2.34 -6.31
N ALA A 216 2.44 -2.47 -6.27
CA ALA A 216 3.13 -3.67 -5.82
C ALA A 216 2.79 -4.06 -4.37
N SER A 217 2.65 -3.08 -3.47
CA SER A 217 2.30 -3.32 -2.06
C SER A 217 0.82 -3.70 -1.85
N ASN A 218 -0.05 -3.47 -2.84
CA ASN A 218 -1.51 -3.61 -2.67
C ASN A 218 -2.16 -4.69 -3.55
N VAL A 219 -1.38 -5.46 -4.28
CA VAL A 219 -1.79 -6.69 -4.97
C VAL A 219 -1.32 -7.92 -4.17
N ARG A 220 -1.86 -9.10 -4.44
CA ARG A 220 -1.49 -10.32 -3.73
C ARG A 220 -0.16 -10.87 -4.25
N PHE A 221 0.50 -11.73 -3.46
CA PHE A 221 1.78 -12.36 -3.83
C PHE A 221 1.77 -13.04 -5.23
N PHE A 222 0.66 -13.65 -5.61
CA PHE A 222 0.54 -14.35 -6.90
C PHE A 222 -0.03 -13.48 -8.03
N ASP A 223 -0.44 -12.24 -7.73
CA ASP A 223 -0.77 -11.23 -8.74
C ASP A 223 0.52 -10.58 -9.26
N ALA A 224 0.47 -10.01 -10.45
CA ALA A 224 1.60 -9.28 -11.01
C ALA A 224 1.26 -7.82 -11.22
N ALA A 225 2.14 -6.93 -10.79
CA ALA A 225 2.05 -5.50 -11.08
C ALA A 225 3.38 -5.04 -11.70
N GLY A 226 3.31 -4.29 -12.80
CA GLY A 226 4.51 -3.85 -13.48
C GLY A 226 4.28 -2.61 -14.33
N ARG A 227 5.40 -2.03 -14.79
CA ARG A 227 5.42 -0.90 -15.71
C ARG A 227 5.34 -1.41 -17.14
N TRP A 228 4.34 -0.93 -17.87
CA TRP A 228 4.08 -1.37 -19.24
C TRP A 228 4.87 -0.54 -20.26
N ASP A 229 4.76 0.77 -20.13
CA ASP A 229 5.51 1.75 -20.91
C ASP A 229 5.60 3.06 -20.09
N ARG A 230 6.26 4.06 -20.55
CA ARG A 230 6.44 5.43 -20.00
C ARG A 230 5.70 5.70 -18.66
N GLU A 231 4.44 6.14 -18.72
CA GLU A 231 3.54 6.37 -17.58
C GLU A 231 2.45 5.32 -17.42
N GLU A 232 2.58 4.19 -18.13
CA GLU A 232 1.60 3.12 -18.15
C GLU A 232 2.02 1.95 -17.26
N PHE A 233 1.05 1.38 -16.55
CA PHE A 233 1.22 0.21 -15.72
C PHE A 233 0.17 -0.84 -16.07
N LEU A 234 0.48 -2.10 -15.77
CA LEU A 234 -0.45 -3.20 -15.92
C LEU A 234 -0.44 -4.07 -14.66
N VAL A 235 -1.62 -4.47 -14.24
CA VAL A 235 -1.81 -5.42 -13.12
C VAL A 235 -2.57 -6.63 -13.62
N ALA A 236 -2.02 -7.83 -13.40
CA ALA A 236 -2.70 -9.10 -13.62
C ALA A 236 -3.18 -9.65 -12.28
N VAL A 237 -4.50 -9.90 -12.15
CA VAL A 237 -5.13 -10.36 -10.91
C VAL A 237 -5.69 -11.75 -11.12
N LEU A 238 -5.20 -12.73 -10.34
CA LEU A 238 -5.52 -14.15 -10.51
C LEU A 238 -6.73 -14.55 -9.67
N ASN A 239 -7.44 -15.59 -10.16
CA ASN A 239 -8.59 -16.19 -9.51
C ASN A 239 -9.61 -15.15 -9.01
N ILE A 240 -10.12 -14.35 -9.96
CA ILE A 240 -10.96 -13.19 -9.67
C ILE A 240 -12.24 -13.20 -10.50
N SER A 241 -13.34 -12.70 -9.92
CA SER A 241 -14.60 -12.42 -10.59
C SER A 241 -14.68 -10.95 -11.02
N GLU A 242 -15.62 -10.63 -11.93
CA GLU A 242 -15.86 -9.26 -12.42
C GLU A 242 -16.06 -8.26 -11.27
N ALA A 243 -16.96 -8.57 -10.33
CA ALA A 243 -17.26 -7.69 -9.20
C ALA A 243 -16.01 -7.45 -8.32
N LYS A 244 -15.20 -8.49 -8.09
CA LYS A 244 -13.97 -8.35 -7.32
C LYS A 244 -12.89 -7.59 -8.09
N LEU A 245 -12.80 -7.77 -9.41
CA LEU A 245 -11.85 -7.02 -10.25
C LEU A 245 -12.18 -5.52 -10.23
N ASP A 246 -13.47 -5.16 -10.31
CA ASP A 246 -13.92 -3.77 -10.17
C ASP A 246 -13.55 -3.18 -8.80
N MET A 247 -13.77 -3.94 -7.72
CA MET A 247 -13.38 -3.53 -6.36
C MET A 247 -11.87 -3.30 -6.24
N VAL A 248 -11.04 -4.23 -6.72
CA VAL A 248 -9.58 -4.10 -6.70
C VAL A 248 -9.12 -2.91 -7.51
N SER A 249 -9.67 -2.71 -8.72
CA SER A 249 -9.32 -1.57 -9.58
C SER A 249 -9.65 -0.24 -8.91
N ASN A 250 -10.85 -0.10 -8.33
CA ASN A 250 -11.25 1.12 -7.62
C ASN A 250 -10.43 1.36 -6.35
N LYS A 251 -10.11 0.30 -5.59
CA LYS A 251 -9.22 0.38 -4.44
C LYS A 251 -7.84 0.93 -4.85
N LEU A 252 -7.20 0.34 -5.87
CA LEU A 252 -5.87 0.79 -6.34
C LEU A 252 -5.92 2.24 -6.81
N ARG A 253 -6.94 2.63 -7.58
CA ARG A 253 -7.15 4.03 -8.01
C ARG A 253 -7.24 4.99 -6.83
N LEU A 254 -8.04 4.66 -5.82
CA LEU A 254 -8.21 5.49 -4.62
C LEU A 254 -6.92 5.61 -3.82
N LEU A 255 -6.20 4.50 -3.62
CA LEU A 255 -4.91 4.51 -2.91
C LEU A 255 -3.88 5.40 -3.61
N ILE A 256 -3.80 5.33 -4.95
CA ILE A 256 -2.92 6.20 -5.74
C ILE A 256 -3.34 7.67 -5.58
N SER A 257 -4.63 7.99 -5.70
CA SER A 257 -5.10 9.38 -5.54
C SER A 257 -4.90 9.95 -4.14
N GLN A 258 -4.74 9.09 -3.12
CA GLN A 258 -4.43 9.46 -1.73
C GLN A 258 -2.91 9.42 -1.42
N SER A 259 -2.10 9.08 -2.41
CA SER A 259 -0.64 9.07 -2.29
C SER A 259 -0.06 10.39 -2.79
N HIS A 260 1.12 10.78 -2.29
CA HIS A 260 1.78 12.00 -2.74
C HIS A 260 3.30 11.92 -2.55
N VAL A 261 4.01 12.65 -3.35
CA VAL A 261 5.45 12.90 -3.19
C VAL A 261 5.65 14.22 -2.48
N SER A 262 6.44 14.24 -1.42
CA SER A 262 6.79 15.48 -0.70
C SER A 262 7.94 16.20 -1.39
N LEU A 263 7.76 17.50 -1.66
CA LEU A 263 8.78 18.43 -2.11
C LEU A 263 8.80 19.60 -1.14
N GLU A 264 9.87 19.75 -0.37
CA GLU A 264 10.05 20.84 0.61
C GLU A 264 8.76 21.29 1.31
N ALA A 265 8.01 22.25 0.72
CA ALA A 265 6.76 22.79 1.25
C ALA A 265 5.49 22.31 0.47
N GLU A 266 5.63 21.52 -0.62
CA GLU A 266 4.52 21.13 -1.49
C GLU A 266 4.34 19.59 -1.53
N PHE A 267 3.08 19.15 -1.63
CA PHE A 267 2.71 17.75 -1.83
C PHE A 267 2.20 17.54 -3.25
N ILE A 268 2.92 16.75 -4.03
CA ILE A 268 2.55 16.45 -5.41
C ILE A 268 1.76 15.14 -5.44
N SER A 269 0.49 15.23 -5.77
CA SER A 269 -0.40 14.08 -5.97
C SER A 269 -0.76 13.92 -7.45
N CYS A 270 -1.19 12.74 -7.83
CA CYS A 270 -1.68 12.42 -9.17
C CYS A 270 -2.89 11.51 -9.09
N THR A 271 -3.61 11.39 -10.20
CA THR A 271 -4.66 10.40 -10.38
C THR A 271 -4.31 9.46 -11.54
N VAL A 272 -5.06 8.38 -11.67
CA VAL A 272 -4.89 7.41 -12.75
C VAL A 272 -6.23 7.07 -13.39
N SER A 273 -6.20 6.86 -14.69
CA SER A 273 -7.31 6.29 -15.45
C SER A 273 -7.05 4.81 -15.68
N MET A 274 -8.05 3.97 -15.49
CA MET A 274 -7.90 2.53 -15.54
C MET A 274 -8.93 1.88 -16.46
N GLY A 275 -8.51 0.80 -17.14
CA GLY A 275 -9.38 -0.11 -17.88
C GLY A 275 -9.26 -1.51 -17.31
N ALA A 276 -10.36 -2.15 -16.92
CA ALA A 276 -10.38 -3.46 -16.29
C ALA A 276 -11.22 -4.46 -17.08
N THR A 277 -10.66 -5.66 -17.34
CA THR A 277 -11.35 -6.72 -18.06
C THR A 277 -10.91 -8.10 -17.60
N LEU A 278 -11.82 -9.08 -17.60
CA LEU A 278 -11.46 -10.48 -17.44
C LEU A 278 -10.91 -11.05 -18.76
N ALA A 279 -9.98 -11.98 -18.64
CA ALA A 279 -9.53 -12.79 -19.76
C ALA A 279 -10.67 -13.71 -20.23
N ARG A 280 -10.79 -13.87 -21.54
CA ARG A 280 -11.75 -14.75 -22.20
C ARG A 280 -11.02 -15.93 -22.84
N ARG A 281 -11.72 -17.01 -23.05
CA ARG A 281 -11.13 -18.26 -23.60
C ARG A 281 -10.52 -18.07 -24.99
N GLU A 282 -11.12 -17.19 -25.78
CA GLU A 282 -10.69 -16.85 -27.14
C GLU A 282 -9.56 -15.83 -27.19
N ASP A 283 -9.22 -15.19 -26.06
CA ASP A 283 -8.21 -14.15 -26.08
C ASP A 283 -6.83 -14.66 -26.46
N THR A 284 -6.15 -13.82 -27.21
CA THR A 284 -4.69 -13.77 -27.28
C THR A 284 -4.19 -12.76 -26.24
N PHE A 285 -2.89 -12.75 -26.01
CA PHE A 285 -2.26 -11.75 -25.16
C PHE A 285 -2.58 -10.32 -25.66
N GLU A 286 -2.43 -10.08 -26.97
CA GLU A 286 -2.64 -8.79 -27.61
C GLU A 286 -4.11 -8.34 -27.48
N SER A 287 -5.07 -9.23 -27.75
CA SER A 287 -6.50 -8.87 -27.68
C SER A 287 -6.94 -8.53 -26.26
N LEU A 288 -6.40 -9.22 -25.26
CA LEU A 288 -6.69 -8.97 -23.85
C LEU A 288 -6.17 -7.60 -23.41
N VAL A 289 -4.89 -7.31 -23.73
CA VAL A 289 -4.26 -6.02 -23.37
C VAL A 289 -4.92 -4.87 -24.13
N THR A 290 -5.12 -4.99 -25.43
CA THR A 290 -5.78 -3.94 -26.24
C THR A 290 -7.19 -3.63 -25.71
N ARG A 291 -7.95 -4.63 -25.28
CA ARG A 291 -9.29 -4.40 -24.69
C ARG A 291 -9.19 -3.64 -23.36
N ALA A 292 -8.23 -3.96 -22.50
CA ALA A 292 -8.01 -3.23 -21.26
C ALA A 292 -7.55 -1.77 -21.52
N GLU A 293 -6.66 -1.58 -22.50
CA GLU A 293 -6.19 -0.25 -22.92
C GLU A 293 -7.34 0.62 -23.47
N GLN A 294 -8.19 0.08 -24.33
CA GLN A 294 -9.37 0.81 -24.84
C GLN A 294 -10.31 1.26 -23.72
N LEU A 295 -10.51 0.43 -22.72
CA LEU A 295 -11.29 0.79 -21.52
C LEU A 295 -10.60 1.89 -20.70
N MET A 296 -9.27 1.87 -20.59
CA MET A 296 -8.51 2.93 -19.93
C MET A 296 -8.62 4.26 -20.71
N LEU A 297 -8.54 4.23 -22.05
CA LEU A 297 -8.76 5.41 -22.89
C LEU A 297 -10.19 5.96 -22.73
N HIS A 298 -11.18 5.08 -22.61
CA HIS A 298 -12.55 5.46 -22.29
C HIS A 298 -12.65 6.17 -20.93
N SER A 299 -11.93 5.70 -19.91
CA SER A 299 -11.83 6.38 -18.60
C SER A 299 -11.23 7.77 -18.71
N LYS A 300 -10.21 7.97 -19.54
CA LYS A 300 -9.61 9.29 -19.82
C LYS A 300 -10.63 10.23 -20.49
N TRP A 301 -11.38 9.72 -21.47
CA TRP A 301 -12.40 10.49 -22.19
C TRP A 301 -13.56 10.92 -21.28
N LEU A 302 -14.00 10.05 -20.36
CA LEU A 302 -15.06 10.35 -19.40
C LEU A 302 -14.66 11.34 -18.29
N GLY A 303 -13.45 11.89 -18.29
CA GLY A 303 -12.99 12.90 -17.33
C GLY A 303 -11.95 12.42 -16.33
N ARG A 304 -11.25 11.32 -16.63
CA ARG A 304 -10.10 10.78 -15.83
C ARG A 304 -10.49 10.31 -14.42
N ASN A 305 -9.47 9.90 -13.63
CA ASN A 305 -9.61 9.43 -12.25
C ASN A 305 -10.75 8.44 -12.06
N ARG A 306 -10.84 7.42 -12.90
CA ARG A 306 -11.91 6.41 -12.88
C ARG A 306 -11.49 5.07 -13.46
N VAL A 307 -12.36 4.10 -13.29
CA VAL A 307 -12.23 2.75 -13.86
C VAL A 307 -13.38 2.54 -14.84
N SER A 308 -13.06 2.19 -16.09
CA SER A 308 -14.01 1.60 -17.05
C SER A 308 -13.77 0.10 -17.11
N SER A 309 -14.84 -0.67 -17.17
CA SER A 309 -14.76 -2.13 -17.21
C SER A 309 -15.68 -2.72 -18.26
N SER A 310 -15.29 -3.85 -18.84
CA SER A 310 -16.04 -4.54 -19.90
C SER A 310 -17.41 -5.10 -19.44
N PHE A 311 -17.65 -5.13 -18.13
CA PHE A 311 -18.86 -5.67 -17.51
C PHE A 311 -19.83 -4.59 -16.98
N LYS A 312 -19.49 -3.30 -17.05
CA LYS A 312 -20.39 -2.19 -16.66
C LYS A 312 -21.23 -1.63 -17.82
N GLY A 313 -21.06 -2.14 -19.04
CA GLY A 313 -21.73 -1.66 -20.26
C GLY A 313 -22.92 -2.47 -20.74
N ALA A 314 -23.41 -3.45 -19.97
CA ALA A 314 -24.53 -4.31 -20.34
C ALA A 314 -25.79 -4.03 -19.48
N LYS A 315 -26.16 -2.75 -19.34
CA LYS A 315 -27.50 -2.35 -18.86
C LYS A 315 -28.09 -1.33 -19.78
#